data_7ac12988c52ccafbe32301adeeebddbf
#
_entry.id   7ac12988c52ccafbe32301adeeebddbf
#
_cell.length_a   1.000
_cell.length_b   1.000
_cell.length_c   1.000
_cell.angle_alpha   90.00
_cell.angle_beta   90.00
_cell.angle_gamma   90.00
#
_symmetry.space_group_name_H-M   'P 1'
#
loop_
_entity.id
_entity.type
_entity.pdbx_description
1 polymer ?
#
loop_
_entity_poly.entity_id
_entity_poly.type
_entity_poly.pdbx_seq_one_letter_code
_entity_poly.pdbx_strand_id
1 'polypeptide(L)'
;TIGQACFEVGMLKSTYGTGCFALLNTGDVAVASDHQLLTTIAYQFDGVPTYALEGSIFIAGAVVQWLRDGLGVIETVAQTDQMAGQADAGHGVIIVPAFTGLGAPYWRAECRGAIFGLERNSGPNELAKAALESVAFQTRDLLEAMHADWGSGVQTVIRVDGGMAASDYAMQFISDICTAEVARPKNLETTAMGAAWLAGFEAGICPDRATFAKKWRAKAHFTPNLAKNLADQRYEKWQKAVQATLGAI
;
A
#
# COMPACT_ATOMS: atom_id res chain seq x y z
N THR A 1 5.57 11.38 3.98
CA THR A 1 5.85 12.11 2.72
C THR A 1 7.27 12.66 2.72
N ILE A 2 7.66 13.49 3.69
CA ILE A 2 8.98 14.14 3.80
C ILE A 2 10.10 13.10 3.86
N GLY A 3 10.03 12.11 4.75
CA GLY A 3 11.08 11.09 4.88
C GLY A 3 11.29 10.24 3.62
N GLN A 4 10.27 10.14 2.78
CA GLN A 4 10.36 9.55 1.43
C GLN A 4 10.84 10.54 0.37
N ALA A 5 11.12 11.79 0.75
CA ALA A 5 11.47 12.86 -0.18
C ALA A 5 10.46 13.01 -1.35
N CYS A 6 9.18 12.82 -1.08
CA CYS A 6 8.12 13.00 -2.07
C CYS A 6 7.73 14.48 -2.18
N PHE A 7 8.65 15.29 -2.72
CA PHE A 7 8.51 16.74 -2.81
C PHE A 7 7.98 17.23 -4.16
N GLU A 8 7.92 16.38 -5.16
CA GLU A 8 7.45 16.75 -6.49
C GLU A 8 6.01 16.28 -6.70
N VAL A 9 5.27 17.04 -7.49
CA VAL A 9 3.89 16.71 -7.90
C VAL A 9 3.86 15.36 -8.60
N GLY A 10 2.89 14.53 -8.25
CA GLY A 10 2.72 13.19 -8.77
C GLY A 10 3.55 12.12 -8.04
N MET A 11 4.42 12.48 -7.11
CA MET A 11 5.11 11.50 -6.27
C MET A 11 4.14 10.85 -5.28
N LEU A 12 4.22 9.54 -5.18
CA LEU A 12 3.41 8.72 -4.29
C LEU A 12 4.28 8.03 -3.24
N LYS A 13 3.87 8.11 -1.98
CA LYS A 13 4.39 7.26 -0.92
C LYS A 13 3.29 6.35 -0.38
N SER A 14 3.66 5.17 0.08
CA SER A 14 2.75 4.24 0.75
C SER A 14 3.46 3.59 1.94
N THR A 15 2.91 3.82 3.14
CA THR A 15 3.48 3.31 4.40
C THR A 15 2.66 2.12 4.88
N TYR A 16 3.27 0.93 4.89
CA TYR A 16 2.62 -0.34 5.25
C TYR A 16 3.01 -0.75 6.69
N GLY A 17 2.19 -0.34 7.63
CA GLY A 17 2.22 -0.77 9.03
C GLY A 17 1.10 -1.77 9.33
N THR A 18 0.41 -1.63 10.46
CA THR A 18 -0.83 -2.37 10.80
C THR A 18 -1.88 -2.20 9.71
N GLY A 19 -2.14 -0.94 9.33
CA GLY A 19 -2.83 -0.53 8.10
C GLY A 19 -1.85 0.06 7.10
N CYS A 20 -2.37 0.79 6.11
CA CYS A 20 -1.56 1.51 5.15
C CYS A 20 -2.12 2.91 4.90
N PHE A 21 -1.21 3.87 4.71
CA PHE A 21 -1.52 5.24 4.28
C PHE A 21 -0.74 5.57 3.02
N ALA A 22 -1.48 5.73 1.92
CA ALA A 22 -0.95 6.17 0.64
C ALA A 22 -1.22 7.67 0.44
N LEU A 23 -0.20 8.45 0.09
CA LEU A 23 -0.31 9.88 -0.19
C LEU A 23 0.29 10.22 -1.55
N LEU A 24 -0.53 10.78 -2.42
CA LEU A 24 -0.14 11.31 -3.72
C LEU A 24 0.01 12.83 -3.62
N ASN A 25 1.21 13.35 -3.84
CA ASN A 25 1.49 14.79 -3.83
C ASN A 25 0.79 15.48 -5.01
N THR A 26 -0.14 16.42 -4.72
CA THR A 26 -0.90 17.19 -5.72
C THR A 26 -0.40 18.63 -5.86
N GLY A 27 0.71 18.98 -5.19
CA GLY A 27 1.32 20.31 -5.27
C GLY A 27 0.51 21.36 -4.54
N ASP A 28 0.24 22.47 -5.20
CA ASP A 28 -0.53 23.62 -4.69
C ASP A 28 -2.05 23.46 -4.88
N VAL A 29 -2.49 22.35 -5.46
CA VAL A 29 -3.90 22.07 -5.75
C VAL A 29 -4.51 21.17 -4.67
N ALA A 30 -5.47 21.70 -3.92
CA ALA A 30 -6.32 20.92 -3.03
C ALA A 30 -7.40 20.22 -3.88
N VAL A 31 -7.11 19.01 -4.32
CA VAL A 31 -8.02 18.22 -5.17
C VAL A 31 -9.21 17.74 -4.36
N ALA A 32 -10.42 18.12 -4.74
CA ALA A 32 -11.64 17.50 -4.20
C ALA A 32 -11.80 16.10 -4.80
N SER A 33 -11.91 15.09 -3.94
CA SER A 33 -12.06 13.72 -4.39
C SER A 33 -13.51 13.35 -4.63
N ASP A 34 -13.82 12.86 -5.83
CA ASP A 34 -15.10 12.23 -6.16
C ASP A 34 -15.10 10.72 -5.88
N HIS A 35 -13.90 10.14 -5.58
CA HIS A 35 -13.69 8.71 -5.34
C HIS A 35 -13.39 8.39 -3.86
N GLN A 36 -13.91 9.24 -2.95
CA GLN A 36 -13.87 9.00 -1.49
C GLN A 36 -12.46 8.93 -0.89
N LEU A 37 -11.50 9.62 -1.50
CA LEU A 37 -10.20 9.89 -0.89
C LEU A 37 -10.27 11.14 -0.01
N LEU A 38 -9.28 11.32 0.86
CA LEU A 38 -9.13 12.52 1.65
C LEU A 38 -8.20 13.51 0.94
N THR A 39 -8.51 14.80 1.02
CA THR A 39 -7.58 15.86 0.67
C THR A 39 -6.90 16.33 1.95
N THR A 40 -5.59 16.30 1.99
CA THR A 40 -4.81 16.66 3.17
C THR A 40 -3.65 17.60 2.82
N ILE A 41 -3.06 18.24 3.83
CA ILE A 41 -1.79 18.94 3.70
C ILE A 41 -0.67 17.92 3.89
N ALA A 42 0.08 17.63 2.83
CA ALA A 42 1.21 16.72 2.88
C ALA A 42 2.36 17.28 3.74
N TYR A 43 2.63 18.57 3.59
CA TYR A 43 3.60 19.37 4.37
C TYR A 43 3.40 20.87 4.07
N GLN A 44 4.07 21.72 4.87
CA GLN A 44 4.10 23.15 4.68
C GLN A 44 5.51 23.68 4.90
N PHE A 45 6.02 24.49 3.99
CA PHE A 45 7.30 25.22 4.11
C PHE A 45 7.05 26.70 3.86
N ASP A 46 7.64 27.54 4.70
CA ASP A 46 7.55 29.01 4.58
C ASP A 46 6.10 29.54 4.47
N GLY A 47 5.18 28.88 5.17
CA GLY A 47 3.76 29.23 5.13
C GLY A 47 3.00 28.74 3.89
N VAL A 48 3.67 28.09 2.93
CA VAL A 48 3.06 27.57 1.69
C VAL A 48 2.73 26.08 1.85
N PRO A 49 1.43 25.70 1.83
CA PRO A 49 1.04 24.30 1.92
C PRO A 49 1.29 23.56 0.59
N THR A 50 1.67 22.28 0.70
CA THR A 50 1.61 21.32 -0.38
C THR A 50 0.55 20.29 -0.04
N TYR A 51 -0.37 20.05 -0.97
CA TYR A 51 -1.51 19.15 -0.76
C TYR A 51 -1.19 17.72 -1.24
N ALA A 52 -2.00 16.79 -0.78
CA ALA A 52 -2.01 15.41 -1.24
C ALA A 52 -3.41 14.83 -1.24
N LEU A 53 -3.67 13.88 -2.15
CA LEU A 53 -4.74 12.91 -2.00
C LEU A 53 -4.25 11.79 -1.08
N GLU A 54 -5.07 11.43 -0.10
CA GLU A 54 -4.76 10.40 0.89
C GLU A 54 -5.79 9.28 0.84
N GLY A 55 -5.32 8.04 0.77
CA GLY A 55 -6.12 6.84 0.92
C GLY A 55 -5.62 5.98 2.08
N SER A 56 -6.57 5.43 2.85
CA SER A 56 -6.29 4.60 4.01
C SER A 56 -6.76 3.17 3.81
N ILE A 57 -5.88 2.19 4.04
CA ILE A 57 -6.20 0.78 4.16
C ILE A 57 -6.17 0.43 5.66
N PHE A 58 -7.27 -0.07 6.21
CA PHE A 58 -7.35 -0.36 7.65
C PHE A 58 -6.52 -1.58 8.04
N ILE A 59 -6.50 -2.60 7.20
CA ILE A 59 -5.82 -3.87 7.45
C ILE A 59 -4.78 -4.13 6.36
N ALA A 60 -3.51 -3.87 6.67
CA ALA A 60 -2.35 -4.25 5.87
C ALA A 60 -1.52 -5.30 6.62
N GLY A 61 -0.47 -4.93 7.33
CA GLY A 61 0.33 -5.88 8.13
C GLY A 61 -0.49 -6.64 9.19
N ALA A 62 -1.63 -6.09 9.62
CA ALA A 62 -2.53 -6.75 10.55
C ALA A 62 -3.10 -8.07 10.02
N VAL A 63 -3.25 -8.26 8.69
CA VAL A 63 -3.69 -9.55 8.14
C VAL A 63 -2.68 -10.66 8.40
N VAL A 64 -1.39 -10.34 8.35
CA VAL A 64 -0.30 -11.29 8.65
C VAL A 64 -0.26 -11.59 10.16
N GLN A 65 -0.45 -10.56 11.00
CA GLN A 65 -0.56 -10.77 12.45
C GLN A 65 -1.75 -11.68 12.79
N TRP A 66 -2.88 -11.52 12.09
CA TRP A 66 -4.04 -12.40 12.26
C TRP A 66 -3.75 -13.86 11.87
N LEU A 67 -2.96 -14.12 10.82
CA LEU A 67 -2.52 -15.49 10.49
C LEU A 67 -1.73 -16.11 11.64
N ARG A 68 -0.92 -15.31 12.35
CA ARG A 68 -0.11 -15.76 13.49
C ARG A 68 -0.95 -15.90 14.75
N ASP A 69 -1.60 -14.81 15.17
CA ASP A 69 -2.19 -14.68 16.50
C ASP A 69 -3.64 -15.20 16.56
N GLY A 70 -4.37 -15.07 15.44
CA GLY A 70 -5.77 -15.48 15.34
C GLY A 70 -5.95 -16.91 14.83
N LEU A 71 -5.25 -17.31 13.78
CA LEU A 71 -5.35 -18.64 13.18
C LEU A 71 -4.27 -19.60 13.65
N GLY A 72 -3.08 -19.11 14.07
CA GLY A 72 -1.95 -19.95 14.46
C GLY A 72 -1.35 -20.76 13.31
N VAL A 73 -1.51 -20.29 12.06
CA VAL A 73 -1.01 -21.00 10.86
C VAL A 73 0.42 -20.61 10.48
N ILE A 74 0.97 -19.59 11.12
CA ILE A 74 2.36 -19.17 11.03
C ILE A 74 2.92 -18.92 12.44
N GLU A 75 4.22 -19.08 12.64
CA GLU A 75 4.90 -18.76 13.89
C GLU A 75 5.48 -17.34 13.87
N THR A 76 6.02 -16.94 12.74
CA THR A 76 6.63 -15.62 12.55
C THR A 76 6.17 -14.97 11.25
N VAL A 77 6.12 -13.63 11.24
CA VAL A 77 5.77 -12.85 10.04
C VAL A 77 6.71 -13.15 8.88
N ALA A 78 8.00 -13.41 9.15
CA ALA A 78 9.00 -13.68 8.12
C ALA A 78 8.74 -14.96 7.31
N GLN A 79 7.97 -15.92 7.84
CA GLN A 79 7.63 -17.16 7.13
C GLN A 79 6.68 -16.91 5.95
N THR A 80 5.90 -15.83 5.96
CA THR A 80 4.85 -15.60 4.95
C THR A 80 5.38 -15.50 3.54
N ASP A 81 6.54 -14.89 3.32
CA ASP A 81 7.16 -14.79 1.99
C ASP A 81 7.50 -16.17 1.41
N GLN A 82 8.11 -17.02 2.23
CA GLN A 82 8.44 -18.38 1.83
C GLN A 82 7.18 -19.19 1.55
N MET A 83 6.18 -19.11 2.43
CA MET A 83 4.91 -19.84 2.29
C MET A 83 4.15 -19.38 1.05
N ALA A 84 4.09 -18.08 0.81
CA ALA A 84 3.45 -17.52 -0.40
C ALA A 84 4.15 -18.00 -1.68
N GLY A 85 5.47 -18.10 -1.67
CA GLY A 85 6.25 -18.64 -2.78
C GLY A 85 6.08 -20.15 -3.00
N GLN A 86 5.65 -20.90 -1.98
CA GLN A 86 5.38 -22.34 -2.04
C GLN A 86 3.92 -22.68 -2.34
N ALA A 87 3.02 -21.68 -2.25
CA ALA A 87 1.60 -21.86 -2.56
C ALA A 87 1.40 -22.22 -4.03
N ASP A 88 0.37 -23.01 -4.31
CA ASP A 88 -0.01 -23.32 -5.70
C ASP A 88 -0.32 -22.04 -6.46
N ALA A 89 0.37 -21.84 -7.59
CA ALA A 89 0.21 -20.68 -8.45
C ALA A 89 -1.21 -20.58 -9.06
N GLY A 90 -1.88 -21.72 -9.26
CA GLY A 90 -3.24 -21.81 -9.80
C GLY A 90 -4.35 -21.58 -8.77
N HIS A 91 -4.01 -21.58 -7.47
CA HIS A 91 -4.99 -21.50 -6.41
C HIS A 91 -5.66 -20.13 -6.34
N GLY A 92 -7.00 -20.15 -6.22
CA GLY A 92 -7.85 -18.97 -6.34
C GLY A 92 -8.31 -18.36 -5.01
N VAL A 93 -7.64 -18.63 -3.89
CA VAL A 93 -8.03 -18.06 -2.58
C VAL A 93 -7.84 -16.55 -2.58
N ILE A 94 -8.86 -15.82 -2.14
CA ILE A 94 -8.86 -14.38 -1.93
C ILE A 94 -9.32 -14.10 -0.49
N ILE A 95 -8.54 -13.31 0.23
CA ILE A 95 -8.92 -12.79 1.56
C ILE A 95 -9.29 -11.32 1.39
N VAL A 96 -10.52 -10.95 1.77
CA VAL A 96 -10.92 -9.56 1.96
C VAL A 96 -10.79 -9.25 3.45
N PRO A 97 -9.73 -8.55 3.89
CA PRO A 97 -9.40 -8.44 5.31
C PRO A 97 -10.15 -7.28 6.00
N ALA A 98 -11.47 -7.23 5.86
CA ALA A 98 -12.31 -6.18 6.45
C ALA A 98 -12.54 -6.41 7.95
N PHE A 99 -11.50 -6.70 8.74
CA PHE A 99 -11.63 -7.06 10.17
C PHE A 99 -12.22 -5.94 11.03
N THR A 100 -11.99 -4.68 10.63
CA THR A 100 -12.56 -3.47 11.23
C THR A 100 -13.33 -2.64 10.21
N GLY A 101 -13.88 -3.28 9.18
CA GLY A 101 -14.44 -2.65 8.01
C GLY A 101 -13.41 -2.41 6.90
N LEU A 102 -13.85 -1.80 5.80
CA LEU A 102 -13.01 -1.36 4.69
C LEU A 102 -12.82 0.16 4.74
N GLY A 103 -11.57 0.62 4.55
CA GLY A 103 -11.22 2.02 4.41
C GLY A 103 -11.53 2.57 3.03
N ALA A 104 -10.73 3.53 2.57
CA ALA A 104 -10.87 4.11 1.25
C ALA A 104 -10.68 3.03 0.15
N PRO A 105 -11.40 3.13 -0.98
CA PRO A 105 -12.43 4.09 -1.30
C PRO A 105 -13.84 3.67 -0.83
N TYR A 106 -13.97 2.60 -0.07
CA TYR A 106 -15.27 1.97 0.26
C TYR A 106 -15.98 2.59 1.47
N TRP A 107 -15.22 2.93 2.53
CA TRP A 107 -15.69 3.49 3.80
C TRP A 107 -16.88 2.72 4.40
N ARG A 108 -16.75 1.40 4.50
CA ARG A 108 -17.77 0.49 5.02
C ARG A 108 -17.32 -0.10 6.37
N ALA A 109 -17.61 0.60 7.45
CA ALA A 109 -17.21 0.24 8.81
C ALA A 109 -17.93 -1.01 9.32
N GLU A 110 -19.11 -1.30 8.82
CA GLU A 110 -19.97 -2.42 9.23
C GLU A 110 -19.57 -3.76 8.60
N CYS A 111 -18.92 -3.78 7.43
CA CYS A 111 -18.54 -5.04 6.79
C CYS A 111 -17.46 -5.79 7.58
N ARG A 112 -17.37 -7.09 7.39
CA ARG A 112 -16.37 -7.94 8.04
C ARG A 112 -15.64 -8.78 7.01
N GLY A 113 -14.43 -9.25 7.40
CA GLY A 113 -13.57 -10.02 6.52
C GLY A 113 -14.18 -11.31 6.02
N ALA A 114 -13.80 -11.70 4.81
CA ALA A 114 -14.27 -12.92 4.17
C ALA A 114 -13.12 -13.61 3.43
N ILE A 115 -13.22 -14.93 3.26
CA ILE A 115 -12.31 -15.74 2.46
C ILE A 115 -13.13 -16.39 1.35
N PHE A 116 -12.67 -16.24 0.12
CA PHE A 116 -13.30 -16.80 -1.07
C PHE A 116 -12.37 -17.79 -1.76
N GLY A 117 -12.93 -18.70 -2.56
CA GLY A 117 -12.16 -19.61 -3.41
C GLY A 117 -11.44 -20.73 -2.64
N LEU A 118 -11.90 -21.10 -1.45
CA LEU A 118 -11.36 -22.25 -0.72
C LEU A 118 -11.65 -23.55 -1.48
N GLU A 119 -10.61 -24.38 -1.61
CA GLU A 119 -10.66 -25.72 -2.16
C GLU A 119 -10.20 -26.73 -1.10
N ARG A 120 -10.39 -28.01 -1.37
CA ARG A 120 -10.03 -29.08 -0.40
C ARG A 120 -8.53 -29.07 -0.02
N ASN A 121 -7.67 -28.63 -0.93
CA ASN A 121 -6.23 -28.54 -0.75
C ASN A 121 -5.76 -27.15 -0.31
N SER A 122 -6.67 -26.22 -0.03
CA SER A 122 -6.29 -24.92 0.53
C SER A 122 -5.68 -25.10 1.93
N GLY A 123 -4.45 -24.65 2.08
CA GLY A 123 -3.71 -24.79 3.33
C GLY A 123 -3.08 -23.46 3.79
N PRO A 124 -2.16 -23.54 4.77
CA PRO A 124 -1.48 -22.36 5.31
C PRO A 124 -0.72 -21.54 4.25
N ASN A 125 -0.15 -22.18 3.25
CA ASN A 125 0.60 -21.49 2.19
C ASN A 125 -0.33 -20.62 1.33
N GLU A 126 -1.49 -21.14 0.95
CA GLU A 126 -2.50 -20.42 0.17
C GLU A 126 -3.09 -19.25 0.97
N LEU A 127 -3.30 -19.43 2.28
CA LEU A 127 -3.75 -18.36 3.16
C LEU A 127 -2.68 -17.28 3.33
N ALA A 128 -1.40 -17.65 3.49
CA ALA A 128 -0.30 -16.68 3.58
C ALA A 128 -0.17 -15.87 2.29
N LYS A 129 -0.23 -16.53 1.13
CA LYS A 129 -0.25 -15.88 -0.18
C LYS A 129 -1.41 -14.91 -0.31
N ALA A 130 -2.64 -15.35 -0.06
CA ALA A 130 -3.83 -14.53 -0.18
C ALA A 130 -3.82 -13.32 0.78
N ALA A 131 -3.24 -13.47 1.98
CA ALA A 131 -3.07 -12.39 2.93
C ALA A 131 -2.13 -11.30 2.39
N LEU A 132 -0.95 -11.67 1.87
CA LEU A 132 -0.01 -10.71 1.28
C LEU A 132 -0.60 -10.05 0.03
N GLU A 133 -1.25 -10.83 -0.83
CA GLU A 133 -1.90 -10.35 -2.06
C GLU A 133 -3.06 -9.39 -1.78
N SER A 134 -3.80 -9.57 -0.68
CA SER A 134 -4.90 -8.69 -0.30
C SER A 134 -4.47 -7.24 -0.12
N VAL A 135 -3.25 -7.02 0.36
CA VAL A 135 -2.69 -5.66 0.53
C VAL A 135 -2.40 -4.99 -0.81
N ALA A 136 -1.90 -5.77 -1.78
CA ALA A 136 -1.65 -5.26 -3.12
C ALA A 136 -2.95 -4.89 -3.85
N PHE A 137 -3.99 -5.69 -3.71
CA PHE A 137 -5.29 -5.37 -4.29
C PHE A 137 -5.90 -4.11 -3.68
N GLN A 138 -5.88 -3.97 -2.35
CA GLN A 138 -6.32 -2.73 -1.69
C GLN A 138 -5.47 -1.53 -2.12
N THR A 139 -4.16 -1.71 -2.32
CA THR A 139 -3.30 -0.64 -2.85
C THR A 139 -3.74 -0.23 -4.25
N ARG A 140 -4.09 -1.18 -5.11
CA ARG A 140 -4.62 -0.88 -6.44
C ARG A 140 -5.95 -0.14 -6.37
N ASP A 141 -6.86 -0.50 -5.45
CA ASP A 141 -8.11 0.23 -5.22
C ASP A 141 -7.84 1.73 -4.95
N LEU A 142 -6.84 2.04 -4.11
CA LEU A 142 -6.44 3.42 -3.83
C LEU A 142 -5.85 4.12 -5.05
N LEU A 143 -4.97 3.43 -5.80
CA LEU A 143 -4.35 4.01 -6.99
C LEU A 143 -5.35 4.31 -8.10
N GLU A 144 -6.30 3.41 -8.35
CA GLU A 144 -7.38 3.65 -9.34
C GLU A 144 -8.20 4.88 -8.93
N ALA A 145 -8.54 5.03 -7.64
CA ALA A 145 -9.23 6.19 -7.11
C ALA A 145 -8.39 7.49 -7.26
N MET A 146 -7.08 7.43 -6.92
CA MET A 146 -6.16 8.55 -7.07
C MET A 146 -6.00 8.98 -8.55
N HIS A 147 -5.90 8.01 -9.45
CA HIS A 147 -5.80 8.29 -10.88
C HIS A 147 -7.09 8.88 -11.45
N ALA A 148 -8.24 8.44 -10.95
CA ALA A 148 -9.54 8.98 -11.39
C ALA A 148 -9.73 10.44 -10.93
N ASP A 149 -9.27 10.80 -9.73
CA ASP A 149 -9.38 12.17 -9.20
C ASP A 149 -8.28 13.11 -9.72
N TRP A 150 -7.06 12.61 -9.92
CA TRP A 150 -5.90 13.42 -10.32
C TRP A 150 -5.69 13.48 -11.84
N GLY A 151 -6.24 12.51 -12.57
CA GLY A 151 -6.03 12.33 -14.00
C GLY A 151 -4.89 11.38 -14.34
N SER A 152 -5.06 10.62 -15.43
CA SER A 152 -4.10 9.65 -15.93
C SER A 152 -3.00 10.33 -16.74
N GLY A 153 -1.75 10.18 -16.37
CA GLY A 153 -0.63 10.66 -17.17
C GLY A 153 0.71 10.74 -16.45
N VAL A 154 0.73 10.63 -15.14
CA VAL A 154 1.97 10.57 -14.37
C VAL A 154 2.30 9.11 -14.10
N GLN A 155 3.42 8.64 -14.67
CA GLN A 155 3.96 7.33 -14.35
C GLN A 155 4.45 7.39 -12.90
N THR A 156 3.70 6.78 -11.99
CA THR A 156 3.93 6.92 -10.57
C THR A 156 4.79 5.78 -10.07
N VAL A 157 5.97 6.10 -9.53
CA VAL A 157 6.75 5.16 -8.73
C VAL A 157 6.18 5.17 -7.31
N ILE A 158 5.81 4.01 -6.79
CA ILE A 158 5.33 3.86 -5.42
C ILE A 158 6.53 3.75 -4.50
N ARG A 159 6.81 4.80 -3.70
CA ARG A 159 7.82 4.74 -2.65
C ARG A 159 7.22 4.12 -1.40
N VAL A 160 7.75 2.97 -0.99
CA VAL A 160 7.18 2.16 0.09
C VAL A 160 8.04 2.18 1.35
N ASP A 161 7.39 2.12 2.52
CA ASP A 161 8.03 1.97 3.82
C ASP A 161 7.11 1.28 4.83
N GLY A 162 7.57 1.18 6.08
CA GLY A 162 6.88 0.47 7.14
C GLY A 162 7.26 -1.00 7.20
N GLY A 163 6.84 -1.68 8.25
CA GLY A 163 7.29 -3.05 8.56
C GLY A 163 6.99 -4.07 7.47
N MET A 164 5.81 -4.00 6.84
CA MET A 164 5.42 -4.94 5.80
C MET A 164 6.19 -4.71 4.48
N ALA A 165 6.75 -3.52 4.27
CA ALA A 165 7.61 -3.27 3.11
C ALA A 165 8.90 -4.12 3.11
N ALA A 166 9.21 -4.82 4.21
CA ALA A 166 10.30 -5.79 4.27
C ALA A 166 10.03 -7.08 3.45
N SER A 167 8.76 -7.41 3.19
CA SER A 167 8.33 -8.56 2.39
C SER A 167 8.63 -8.32 0.90
N ASP A 168 9.53 -9.11 0.32
CA ASP A 168 9.83 -9.03 -1.11
C ASP A 168 8.65 -9.54 -1.95
N TYR A 169 7.97 -10.59 -1.47
CA TYR A 169 6.77 -11.12 -2.13
C TYR A 169 5.67 -10.05 -2.24
N ALA A 170 5.35 -9.40 -1.13
CA ALA A 170 4.31 -8.38 -1.13
C ALA A 170 4.67 -7.19 -2.03
N MET A 171 5.93 -6.72 -1.99
CA MET A 171 6.37 -5.59 -2.81
C MET A 171 6.37 -5.92 -4.29
N GLN A 172 6.79 -7.12 -4.68
CA GLN A 172 6.72 -7.59 -6.06
C GLN A 172 5.25 -7.69 -6.51
N PHE A 173 4.40 -8.28 -5.69
CA PHE A 173 3.00 -8.43 -6.06
C PHE A 173 2.25 -7.08 -6.12
N ILE A 174 2.60 -6.09 -5.28
CA ILE A 174 2.10 -4.71 -5.42
C ILE A 174 2.51 -4.14 -6.78
N SER A 175 3.78 -4.29 -7.15
CA SER A 175 4.26 -3.85 -8.46
C SER A 175 3.49 -4.49 -9.61
N ASP A 176 3.28 -5.80 -9.54
CA ASP A 176 2.59 -6.57 -10.56
C ASP A 176 1.12 -6.15 -10.72
N ILE A 177 0.38 -6.07 -9.60
CA ILE A 177 -1.06 -5.77 -9.62
C ILE A 177 -1.33 -4.30 -9.93
N CYS A 178 -0.50 -3.38 -9.41
CA CYS A 178 -0.64 -1.95 -9.70
C CYS A 178 -0.07 -1.56 -11.06
N THR A 179 0.65 -2.46 -11.73
CA THR A 179 1.37 -2.18 -12.99
C THR A 179 2.27 -0.95 -12.86
N ALA A 180 2.94 -0.82 -11.71
CA ALA A 180 3.76 0.34 -11.34
C ALA A 180 5.09 -0.12 -10.71
N GLU A 181 6.14 0.68 -10.88
CA GLU A 181 7.38 0.45 -10.16
C GLU A 181 7.19 0.69 -8.66
N VAL A 182 7.76 -0.19 -7.83
CA VAL A 182 7.82 -0.03 -6.38
C VAL A 182 9.27 0.18 -5.96
N ALA A 183 9.54 1.26 -5.24
CA ALA A 183 10.88 1.62 -4.78
C ALA A 183 10.93 1.61 -3.24
N ARG A 184 11.78 0.73 -2.68
CA ARG A 184 11.96 0.55 -1.25
C ARG A 184 13.29 1.10 -0.78
N PRO A 185 13.34 2.07 0.16
CA PRO A 185 14.58 2.61 0.70
C PRO A 185 15.28 1.61 1.63
N LYS A 186 16.53 1.91 1.99
CA LYS A 186 17.29 1.09 2.96
C LYS A 186 16.68 1.17 4.37
N ASN A 187 16.27 2.38 4.78
CA ASN A 187 15.62 2.59 6.07
C ASN A 187 14.11 2.61 5.87
N LEU A 188 13.41 1.71 6.54
CA LEU A 188 11.95 1.60 6.48
C LEU A 188 11.23 2.51 7.47
N GLU A 189 11.96 3.16 8.40
CA GLU A 189 11.40 4.11 9.37
C GLU A 189 11.42 5.54 8.82
N THR A 190 10.86 5.74 7.63
CA THR A 190 10.92 7.02 6.93
C THR A 190 10.09 8.09 7.62
N THR A 191 9.05 7.73 8.34
CA THR A 191 8.24 8.67 9.13
C THR A 191 9.08 9.32 10.22
N ALA A 192 9.82 8.52 11.01
CA ALA A 192 10.74 9.03 12.03
C ALA A 192 11.88 9.86 11.41
N MET A 193 12.41 9.39 10.27
CA MET A 193 13.46 10.11 9.54
C MET A 193 12.97 11.47 9.04
N GLY A 194 11.75 11.57 8.53
CA GLY A 194 11.15 12.83 8.08
C GLY A 194 10.94 13.82 9.22
N ALA A 195 10.45 13.35 10.36
CA ALA A 195 10.27 14.18 11.56
C ALA A 195 11.62 14.68 12.10
N ALA A 196 12.63 13.81 12.15
CA ALA A 196 13.98 14.17 12.59
C ALA A 196 14.64 15.17 11.64
N TRP A 197 14.47 14.99 10.32
CA TRP A 197 14.98 15.95 9.34
C TRP A 197 14.32 17.32 9.48
N LEU A 198 13.00 17.39 9.67
CA LEU A 198 12.28 18.66 9.88
C LEU A 198 12.81 19.41 11.11
N ALA A 199 12.92 18.72 12.25
CA ALA A 199 13.45 19.30 13.46
C ALA A 199 14.89 19.82 13.27
N GLY A 200 15.73 19.04 12.58
CA GLY A 200 17.11 19.42 12.28
C GLY A 200 17.20 20.56 11.23
N PHE A 201 16.26 20.63 10.29
CA PHE A 201 16.18 21.72 9.32
C PHE A 201 15.86 23.05 9.99
N GLU A 202 14.84 23.08 10.84
CA GLU A 202 14.47 24.27 11.65
C GLU A 202 15.60 24.70 12.59
N ALA A 203 16.36 23.75 13.12
CA ALA A 203 17.54 24.04 13.97
C ALA A 203 18.80 24.44 13.19
N GLY A 204 18.77 24.45 11.86
CA GLY A 204 19.89 24.79 11.00
C GLY A 204 21.03 23.75 10.94
N ILE A 205 20.77 22.50 11.40
CA ILE A 205 21.76 21.40 11.44
C ILE A 205 21.56 20.37 10.31
N CYS A 206 20.39 20.32 9.69
CA CYS A 206 20.12 19.49 8.53
C CYS A 206 20.19 20.28 7.23
N PRO A 207 20.54 19.62 6.10
CA PRO A 207 20.61 20.28 4.80
C PRO A 207 19.22 20.71 4.32
N ASP A 208 19.19 21.59 3.31
CA ASP A 208 17.98 22.00 2.61
C ASP A 208 17.24 20.81 1.95
N ARG A 209 15.99 21.08 1.58
CA ARG A 209 15.07 20.09 0.98
C ARG A 209 15.64 19.41 -0.26
N ALA A 210 16.27 20.19 -1.16
CA ALA A 210 16.81 19.66 -2.39
C ALA A 210 18.00 18.72 -2.14
N THR A 211 18.88 19.09 -1.22
CA THR A 211 20.01 18.26 -0.80
C THR A 211 19.54 17.01 -0.07
N PHE A 212 18.50 17.10 0.77
CA PHE A 212 17.89 15.95 1.43
C PHE A 212 17.28 15.00 0.39
N ALA A 213 16.51 15.50 -0.57
CA ALA A 213 15.92 14.71 -1.64
C ALA A 213 16.96 13.96 -2.48
N LYS A 214 18.09 14.62 -2.79
CA LYS A 214 19.20 13.98 -3.52
C LYS A 214 19.88 12.84 -2.77
N LYS A 215 19.72 12.75 -1.44
CA LYS A 215 20.27 11.66 -0.64
C LYS A 215 19.36 10.43 -0.59
N TRP A 216 18.08 10.58 -0.93
CA TRP A 216 17.18 9.46 -1.00
C TRP A 216 17.64 8.45 -2.05
N ARG A 217 17.71 7.18 -1.67
CA ARG A 217 18.08 6.06 -2.56
C ARG A 217 17.20 4.86 -2.27
N ALA A 218 16.69 4.26 -3.31
CA ALA A 218 16.11 2.93 -3.20
C ALA A 218 17.21 1.91 -2.93
N LYS A 219 16.94 0.97 -2.03
CA LYS A 219 17.73 -0.25 -1.82
C LYS A 219 17.27 -1.35 -2.77
N ALA A 220 15.96 -1.39 -3.05
CA ALA A 220 15.35 -2.36 -3.94
C ALA A 220 14.32 -1.67 -4.84
N HIS A 221 14.25 -2.16 -6.08
CA HIS A 221 13.26 -1.80 -7.08
C HIS A 221 12.52 -3.06 -7.49
N PHE A 222 11.21 -2.99 -7.55
CA PHE A 222 10.34 -4.04 -8.04
C PHE A 222 9.62 -3.48 -9.26
N THR A 223 9.80 -4.14 -10.39
CA THR A 223 9.14 -3.79 -11.65
C THR A 223 8.08 -4.84 -11.98
N PRO A 224 6.99 -4.48 -12.69
CA PRO A 224 5.95 -5.42 -13.03
C PRO A 224 6.49 -6.60 -13.86
N ASN A 225 6.33 -7.81 -13.34
CA ASN A 225 6.66 -9.07 -14.01
C ASN A 225 5.42 -9.76 -14.58
N LEU A 226 4.23 -9.40 -14.09
CA LEU A 226 2.96 -9.93 -14.56
C LEU A 226 2.46 -9.12 -15.76
N ALA A 227 2.01 -9.79 -16.80
CA ALA A 227 1.38 -9.12 -17.93
C ALA A 227 0.11 -8.37 -17.47
N LYS A 228 -0.09 -7.15 -17.97
CA LYS A 228 -1.18 -6.26 -17.54
C LYS A 228 -2.55 -6.94 -17.59
N ASN A 229 -2.85 -7.68 -18.67
CA ASN A 229 -4.12 -8.39 -18.80
C ASN A 229 -4.35 -9.44 -17.70
N LEU A 230 -3.29 -10.10 -17.21
CA LEU A 230 -3.39 -11.04 -16.09
C LEU A 230 -3.55 -10.31 -14.76
N ALA A 231 -2.86 -9.19 -14.58
CA ALA A 231 -3.06 -8.32 -13.42
C ALA A 231 -4.51 -7.83 -13.33
N ASP A 232 -5.06 -7.38 -14.46
CA ASP A 232 -6.45 -6.91 -14.55
C ASP A 232 -7.46 -8.04 -14.25
N GLN A 233 -7.26 -9.24 -14.78
CA GLN A 233 -8.11 -10.41 -14.48
C GLN A 233 -8.08 -10.79 -12.99
N ARG A 234 -6.92 -10.72 -12.34
CA ARG A 234 -6.80 -10.98 -10.91
C ARG A 234 -7.50 -9.90 -10.09
N TYR A 235 -7.34 -8.66 -10.48
CA TYR A 235 -8.00 -7.52 -9.85
C TYR A 235 -9.53 -7.56 -10.01
N GLU A 236 -10.06 -7.96 -11.16
CA GLU A 236 -11.49 -8.18 -11.35
C GLU A 236 -12.07 -9.23 -10.38
N LYS A 237 -11.31 -10.31 -10.11
CA LYS A 237 -11.72 -11.31 -9.10
C LYS A 237 -11.74 -10.71 -7.70
N TRP A 238 -10.74 -9.88 -7.37
CA TRP A 238 -10.72 -9.13 -6.12
C TRP A 238 -11.93 -8.23 -5.97
N GLN A 239 -12.25 -7.43 -6.99
CA GLN A 239 -13.42 -6.54 -6.97
C GLN A 239 -14.72 -7.31 -6.75
N LYS A 240 -14.90 -8.48 -7.37
CA LYS A 240 -16.06 -9.35 -7.12
C LYS A 240 -16.11 -9.85 -5.68
N ALA A 241 -14.97 -10.23 -5.10
CA ALA A 241 -14.89 -10.65 -3.71
C ALA A 241 -15.24 -9.50 -2.75
N VAL A 242 -14.75 -8.28 -3.01
CA VAL A 242 -15.12 -7.09 -2.24
C VAL A 242 -16.62 -6.82 -2.33
N GLN A 243 -17.20 -6.85 -3.54
CA GLN A 243 -18.65 -6.64 -3.71
C GLN A 243 -19.48 -7.70 -2.97
N ALA A 244 -19.07 -8.96 -3.00
CA ALA A 244 -19.73 -10.03 -2.24
C ALA A 244 -19.61 -9.78 -0.71
N THR A 245 -18.45 -9.30 -0.23
CA THR A 245 -18.24 -8.93 1.18
C THR A 245 -19.14 -7.77 1.59
N LEU A 246 -19.27 -6.74 0.75
CA LEU A 246 -20.12 -5.58 1.00
C LEU A 246 -21.63 -5.94 0.99
N GLY A 247 -22.02 -6.92 0.19
CA GLY A 247 -23.40 -7.39 0.09
C GLY A 247 -23.80 -8.46 1.12
N ALA A 248 -22.86 -8.93 1.94
CA ALA A 248 -23.08 -10.00 2.92
C ALA A 248 -23.71 -9.52 4.24
N ILE A 249 -23.93 -8.23 4.44
CA ILE A 249 -24.48 -7.61 5.66
C ILE A 249 -25.61 -6.66 5.28
#